data_6e9fea0bea76fd00c1dc5d72ec93a8e6
#
_entry.id   6e9fea0bea76fd00c1dc5d72ec93a8e6
#
_cell.length_a   1.000
_cell.length_b   1.000
_cell.length_c   1.000
_cell.angle_alpha   90.00
_cell.angle_beta   90.00
_cell.angle_gamma   90.00
#
_symmetry.space_group_name_H-M   'P 1'
#
loop_
_entity.id
_entity.type
_entity.pdbx_description
1 polymer ?
#
loop_
_entity_poly.entity_id
_entity_poly.type
_entity_poly.pdbx_seq_one_letter_code
_entity_poly.pdbx_strand_id
1 'polypeptide(L)'
;DVFLYFFCYFCISCLCFTIHGNRHTMTISWLRFFSFLTLFLLSFLNTWGSDRKELLDELDRTIDMRPELMLRKERGITQIKQELAHSRKDDLTTRLRLSELLWQEYSAFNTDSASYYAEQMYKLATSINDRPHIIYAILHRADALMTAGMFKEAFDLLATIRSCSQNPDYATIYFHLCRTLYGYMTDYAVTPTERAAYQHCTKLYRDSVLACYQRKTSMWRMVYADALTVDGHAAEGVKVMLPYKPSGDSRFDAAYSYTLAEAYRGAHDQQNAFDYYVIAATNDMKNDTREYIALRKLAMMLYEEGDIDRAYRYLSICMEDAKACNARLRVLEILDSFPVINGAYLAKKHQQQERLIWAIVVISLLAVLLLVAYCYVVKQKSKLLNTRQRLWEANNGLKEANRQLKEGNELMEKQKRQIAENSYLKEIYIGRYMDQCSSYLDKLDHLRRNLRKLVEHGGQKELQAFFISSSKELNNELSEFYDNFDDTFLELFPNFVNEFNALLQPDEQIVPKAGHQLNTELRIFALIRLGITDSVKIAQFLRYSLTTIYNYRTRVRNKAAGNRDDLEKMVAMIGRNDNNTSTSTT
;
A
#
# COMPACT_ATOMS: atom_id res chain seq x y z
N ASP A 1 34.01 11.56 28.47
CA ASP A 1 35.34 11.47 29.15
C ASP A 1 36.38 10.76 28.30
N VAL A 2 36.05 9.70 27.58
CA VAL A 2 36.97 9.00 26.66
C VAL A 2 37.38 9.88 25.47
N PHE A 3 36.50 10.73 24.98
CA PHE A 3 36.74 11.65 23.85
C PHE A 3 37.74 12.78 24.26
N LEU A 4 37.58 13.32 25.46
CA LEU A 4 38.48 14.33 26.00
C LEU A 4 39.90 13.76 26.20
N TYR A 5 40.01 12.52 26.65
CA TYR A 5 41.28 11.83 26.84
C TYR A 5 42.00 11.55 25.51
N PHE A 6 41.27 11.11 24.50
CA PHE A 6 41.80 10.89 23.16
C PHE A 6 42.17 12.19 22.43
N PHE A 7 41.36 13.24 22.61
CA PHE A 7 41.64 14.56 22.04
C PHE A 7 42.88 15.19 22.67
N CYS A 8 43.03 15.10 23.99
CA CYS A 8 44.25 15.54 24.69
C CYS A 8 45.50 14.73 24.29
N TYR A 9 45.39 13.41 24.16
CA TYR A 9 46.50 12.54 23.72
C TYR A 9 46.91 12.86 22.27
N PHE A 10 45.97 13.12 21.41
CA PHE A 10 46.22 13.50 20.01
C PHE A 10 46.81 14.91 19.89
N CYS A 11 46.29 15.90 20.65
CA CYS A 11 46.87 17.25 20.70
C CYS A 11 48.33 17.23 21.22
N ILE A 12 48.62 16.45 22.25
CA ILE A 12 49.98 16.28 22.79
C ILE A 12 50.86 15.58 21.75
N SER A 13 50.38 14.56 21.06
CA SER A 13 51.10 13.86 19.99
C SER A 13 51.38 14.78 18.78
N CYS A 14 50.42 15.61 18.38
CA CYS A 14 50.61 16.60 17.31
C CYS A 14 51.61 17.72 17.71
N LEU A 15 51.55 18.19 18.96
CA LEU A 15 52.54 19.17 19.47
C LEU A 15 53.95 18.62 19.54
N CYS A 16 54.15 17.37 19.96
CA CYS A 16 55.45 16.70 19.96
C CYS A 16 56.00 16.46 18.55
N PHE A 17 55.13 16.23 17.53
CA PHE A 17 55.58 16.00 16.15
C PHE A 17 55.89 17.29 15.37
N THR A 18 55.30 18.43 15.76
CA THR A 18 55.61 19.74 15.14
C THR A 18 57.02 20.26 15.49
N ILE A 19 57.65 19.70 16.52
CA ILE A 19 58.97 20.11 16.94
C ILE A 19 60.11 19.33 16.21
N HIS A 20 59.81 18.17 15.56
CA HIS A 20 60.83 17.31 14.95
C HIS A 20 60.41 16.63 13.63
N GLY A 21 59.59 17.23 12.76
CA GLY A 21 59.04 16.47 11.65
C GLY A 21 59.14 17.04 10.23
N ASN A 22 59.59 16.22 9.31
CA ASN A 22 59.69 16.39 7.87
C ASN A 22 58.26 16.54 7.26
N ARG A 23 58.06 17.46 6.30
CA ARG A 23 56.72 17.81 5.68
C ARG A 23 55.93 16.59 5.15
N HIS A 24 56.57 15.52 4.74
CA HIS A 24 55.90 14.31 4.23
C HIS A 24 55.17 13.46 5.28
N THR A 25 55.65 13.47 6.53
CA THR A 25 55.03 12.71 7.63
C THR A 25 53.77 13.41 8.17
N MET A 26 53.71 14.73 8.05
CA MET A 26 52.55 15.54 8.49
C MET A 26 51.30 15.31 7.64
N THR A 27 51.44 15.19 6.31
CA THR A 27 50.29 14.90 5.41
C THR A 27 49.71 13.50 5.64
N ILE A 28 50.51 12.50 5.91
CA ILE A 28 50.04 11.13 6.19
C ILE A 28 49.33 11.05 7.54
N SER A 29 49.76 11.83 8.53
CA SER A 29 49.11 11.89 9.86
C SER A 29 47.72 12.57 9.77
N TRP A 30 47.58 13.66 9.00
CA TRP A 30 46.33 14.33 8.78
C TRP A 30 45.34 13.48 7.97
N LEU A 31 45.80 12.75 6.97
CA LEU A 31 44.94 11.81 6.21
C LEU A 31 44.40 10.69 7.10
N ARG A 32 45.22 10.15 7.99
CA ARG A 32 44.83 9.12 8.97
C ARG A 32 43.83 9.67 9.99
N PHE A 33 44.03 10.91 10.46
CA PHE A 33 43.07 11.56 11.37
C PHE A 33 41.71 11.82 10.71
N PHE A 34 41.69 12.35 9.51
CA PHE A 34 40.43 12.55 8.77
C PHE A 34 39.74 11.23 8.42
N SER A 35 40.50 10.21 8.07
CA SER A 35 39.96 8.86 7.84
C SER A 35 39.38 8.25 9.13
N PHE A 36 40.01 8.46 10.28
CA PHE A 36 39.53 7.98 11.57
C PHE A 36 38.33 8.80 12.05
N LEU A 37 38.31 10.12 11.85
CA LEU A 37 37.19 11.00 12.17
C LEU A 37 35.97 10.68 11.30
N THR A 38 36.18 10.41 10.02
CA THR A 38 35.07 9.99 9.11
C THR A 38 34.54 8.61 9.46
N LEU A 39 35.41 7.65 9.81
CA LEU A 39 34.99 6.32 10.30
C LEU A 39 34.26 6.41 11.65
N PHE A 40 34.71 7.28 12.54
CA PHE A 40 34.06 7.51 13.85
C PHE A 40 32.71 8.20 13.69
N LEU A 41 32.61 9.24 12.85
CA LEU A 41 31.33 9.87 12.51
C LEU A 41 30.37 8.90 11.80
N LEU A 42 30.88 8.05 10.91
CA LEU A 42 30.09 7.00 10.26
C LEU A 42 29.63 5.92 11.25
N SER A 43 30.44 5.57 12.26
CA SER A 43 30.01 4.62 13.30
C SER A 43 28.96 5.21 14.24
N PHE A 44 29.03 6.52 14.55
CA PHE A 44 28.00 7.21 15.34
C PHE A 44 26.66 7.33 14.56
N LEU A 45 26.74 7.63 13.26
CA LEU A 45 25.56 7.64 12.39
C LEU A 45 24.93 6.26 12.25
N ASN A 46 25.73 5.19 12.26
CA ASN A 46 25.23 3.82 12.16
C ASN A 46 24.58 3.30 13.44
N THR A 47 25.00 3.71 14.64
CA THR A 47 24.37 3.26 15.90
C THR A 47 23.01 3.91 16.12
N TRP A 48 22.83 5.19 15.76
CA TRP A 48 21.53 5.87 15.87
C TRP A 48 20.54 5.46 14.77
N GLY A 49 21.02 5.05 13.61
CA GLY A 49 20.18 4.53 12.52
C GLY A 49 19.75 3.07 12.70
N SER A 50 20.40 2.33 13.62
CA SER A 50 20.14 0.91 13.85
C SER A 50 18.78 0.69 14.52
N ASP A 51 18.50 1.39 15.63
CA ASP A 51 17.28 1.18 16.43
C ASP A 51 16.02 1.58 15.67
N ARG A 52 16.05 2.72 14.99
CA ARG A 52 14.92 3.20 14.18
C ARG A 52 14.63 2.27 12.98
N LYS A 53 15.70 1.79 12.34
CA LYS A 53 15.57 0.83 11.25
C LYS A 53 14.96 -0.47 11.72
N GLU A 54 15.36 -0.96 12.88
CA GLU A 54 14.83 -2.18 13.46
C GLU A 54 13.33 -2.06 13.78
N LEU A 55 12.92 -0.92 14.35
CA LEU A 55 11.50 -0.62 14.58
C LEU A 55 10.68 -0.60 13.28
N LEU A 56 11.18 0.05 12.23
CA LEU A 56 10.51 0.07 10.93
C LEU A 56 10.47 -1.32 10.28
N ASP A 57 11.55 -2.08 10.38
CA ASP A 57 11.61 -3.44 9.83
C ASP A 57 10.67 -4.40 10.60
N GLU A 58 10.44 -4.17 11.91
CA GLU A 58 9.43 -4.89 12.68
C GLU A 58 8.01 -4.53 12.21
N LEU A 59 7.74 -3.24 12.01
CA LEU A 59 6.45 -2.78 11.47
C LEU A 59 6.20 -3.36 10.07
N ASP A 60 7.19 -3.30 9.19
CA ASP A 60 7.07 -3.86 7.83
C ASP A 60 6.77 -5.36 7.86
N ARG A 61 7.45 -6.13 8.72
CA ARG A 61 7.16 -7.56 8.93
C ARG A 61 5.75 -7.79 9.47
N THR A 62 5.31 -6.96 10.41
CA THR A 62 3.95 -7.04 10.97
C THR A 62 2.90 -6.75 9.90
N ILE A 63 3.17 -5.77 9.03
CA ILE A 63 2.33 -5.46 7.86
C ILE A 63 2.27 -6.65 6.90
N ASP A 64 3.39 -7.31 6.64
CA ASP A 64 3.42 -8.49 5.76
C ASP A 64 2.62 -9.68 6.35
N MET A 65 2.53 -9.78 7.69
CA MET A 65 1.70 -10.77 8.40
C MET A 65 0.21 -10.39 8.48
N ARG A 66 -0.18 -9.17 8.08
CA ARG A 66 -1.57 -8.67 8.15
C ARG A 66 -2.62 -9.65 7.59
N PRO A 67 -2.42 -10.33 6.44
CA PRO A 67 -3.42 -11.27 5.94
C PRO A 67 -3.68 -12.45 6.90
N GLU A 68 -2.63 -12.93 7.57
CA GLU A 68 -2.75 -14.03 8.54
C GLU A 68 -3.46 -13.57 9.82
N LEU A 69 -3.12 -12.38 10.31
CA LEU A 69 -3.77 -11.76 11.47
C LEU A 69 -5.27 -11.59 11.20
N MET A 70 -5.63 -11.05 10.03
CA MET A 70 -7.03 -10.89 9.64
C MET A 70 -7.79 -12.22 9.53
N LEU A 71 -7.18 -13.24 8.94
CA LEU A 71 -7.78 -14.56 8.88
C LEU A 71 -8.02 -15.17 10.27
N ARG A 72 -7.10 -14.95 11.20
CA ARG A 72 -7.26 -15.39 12.59
C ARG A 72 -8.47 -14.69 13.23
N LYS A 73 -8.56 -13.38 13.06
CA LYS A 73 -9.69 -12.56 13.56
C LYS A 73 -11.03 -13.03 13.01
N GLU A 74 -11.11 -13.23 11.69
CA GLU A 74 -12.32 -13.67 11.01
C GLU A 74 -12.76 -15.07 11.45
N ARG A 75 -11.81 -15.98 11.74
CA ARG A 75 -12.12 -17.29 12.33
C ARG A 75 -12.74 -17.16 13.72
N GLY A 76 -12.17 -16.31 14.58
CA GLY A 76 -12.73 -16.05 15.92
C GLY A 76 -14.15 -15.49 15.85
N ILE A 77 -14.36 -14.49 14.99
CA ILE A 77 -15.69 -13.92 14.74
C ILE A 77 -16.68 -14.99 14.23
N THR A 78 -16.23 -15.82 13.29
CA THR A 78 -17.07 -16.89 12.72
C THR A 78 -17.49 -17.91 13.78
N GLN A 79 -16.59 -18.29 14.68
CA GLN A 79 -16.89 -19.16 15.79
C GLN A 79 -17.99 -18.59 16.70
N ILE A 80 -17.84 -17.32 17.12
CA ILE A 80 -18.85 -16.67 17.99
C ILE A 80 -20.20 -16.56 17.27
N LYS A 81 -20.21 -16.28 15.97
CA LYS A 81 -21.44 -16.28 15.15
C LYS A 81 -22.11 -17.65 15.10
N GLN A 82 -21.32 -18.71 14.98
CA GLN A 82 -21.86 -20.09 15.01
C GLN A 82 -22.46 -20.38 16.38
N GLU A 83 -21.80 -20.01 17.46
CA GLU A 83 -22.34 -20.15 18.81
C GLU A 83 -23.67 -19.38 18.98
N LEU A 84 -23.73 -18.15 18.46
CA LEU A 84 -24.96 -17.34 18.47
C LEU A 84 -26.10 -17.98 17.65
N ALA A 85 -25.77 -18.55 16.49
CA ALA A 85 -26.75 -19.24 15.63
C ALA A 85 -27.30 -20.52 16.27
N HIS A 86 -26.47 -21.25 17.02
CA HIS A 86 -26.86 -22.47 17.72
C HIS A 86 -27.52 -22.20 19.09
N SER A 87 -27.40 -20.97 19.64
CA SER A 87 -28.04 -20.60 20.89
C SER A 87 -29.56 -20.65 20.77
N ARG A 88 -30.23 -21.07 21.83
CA ARG A 88 -31.70 -21.09 21.88
C ARG A 88 -32.25 -19.69 21.76
N LYS A 89 -33.35 -19.54 21.01
CA LYS A 89 -33.96 -18.20 20.76
C LYS A 89 -34.53 -17.58 22.01
N ASP A 90 -34.93 -18.37 22.97
CA ASP A 90 -35.46 -17.97 24.29
C ASP A 90 -34.36 -17.68 25.33
N ASP A 91 -33.14 -18.09 25.09
CA ASP A 91 -32.00 -17.76 25.97
C ASP A 91 -31.43 -16.36 25.62
N LEU A 92 -32.18 -15.34 25.99
CA LEU A 92 -31.84 -13.95 25.68
C LEU A 92 -30.54 -13.49 26.36
N THR A 93 -30.21 -14.05 27.53
CA THR A 93 -28.99 -13.71 28.28
C THR A 93 -27.73 -14.19 27.55
N THR A 94 -27.70 -15.47 27.13
CA THR A 94 -26.58 -16.00 26.33
C THR A 94 -26.44 -15.23 25.01
N ARG A 95 -27.56 -14.93 24.35
CA ARG A 95 -27.57 -14.15 23.10
C ARG A 95 -27.05 -12.73 23.30
N LEU A 96 -27.40 -12.09 24.40
CA LEU A 96 -26.88 -10.76 24.76
C LEU A 96 -25.37 -10.81 24.95
N ARG A 97 -24.85 -11.73 25.75
CA ARG A 97 -23.41 -11.94 25.95
C ARG A 97 -22.66 -12.22 24.66
N LEU A 98 -23.19 -13.08 23.79
CA LEU A 98 -22.56 -13.37 22.49
C LEU A 98 -22.60 -12.16 21.54
N SER A 99 -23.67 -11.37 21.60
CA SER A 99 -23.76 -10.12 20.84
C SER A 99 -22.75 -9.07 21.33
N GLU A 100 -22.50 -9.02 22.62
CA GLU A 100 -21.45 -8.17 23.22
C GLU A 100 -20.05 -8.62 22.78
N LEU A 101 -19.75 -9.91 22.83
CA LEU A 101 -18.49 -10.44 22.30
C LEU A 101 -18.31 -10.11 20.81
N LEU A 102 -19.35 -10.26 20.00
CA LEU A 102 -19.31 -9.87 18.59
C LEU A 102 -19.10 -8.37 18.40
N TRP A 103 -19.74 -7.55 19.22
CA TRP A 103 -19.47 -6.12 19.22
C TRP A 103 -18.00 -5.82 19.54
N GLN A 104 -17.43 -6.44 20.58
CA GLN A 104 -16.03 -6.25 20.96
C GLN A 104 -15.07 -6.64 19.82
N GLU A 105 -15.36 -7.75 19.15
CA GLU A 105 -14.57 -8.22 17.99
C GLU A 105 -14.67 -7.27 16.80
N TYR A 106 -15.83 -6.64 16.59
CA TYR A 106 -16.06 -5.76 15.45
C TYR A 106 -15.73 -4.29 15.70
N SER A 107 -15.60 -3.84 16.96
CA SER A 107 -15.54 -2.41 17.34
C SER A 107 -14.48 -1.59 16.57
N ALA A 108 -13.32 -2.19 16.27
CA ALA A 108 -12.27 -1.54 15.48
C ALA A 108 -11.94 -2.33 14.19
N PHE A 109 -12.84 -3.25 13.77
CA PHE A 109 -12.65 -4.14 12.64
C PHE A 109 -13.68 -3.93 11.54
N ASN A 110 -14.94 -3.66 11.89
CA ASN A 110 -16.01 -3.32 10.95
C ASN A 110 -17.12 -2.53 11.63
N THR A 111 -17.21 -1.26 11.32
CA THR A 111 -18.11 -0.30 11.98
C THR A 111 -19.60 -0.65 11.81
N ASP A 112 -20.02 -1.14 10.64
CA ASP A 112 -21.41 -1.51 10.40
C ASP A 112 -21.82 -2.73 11.23
N SER A 113 -20.94 -3.73 11.30
CA SER A 113 -21.16 -4.91 12.12
C SER A 113 -21.16 -4.55 13.61
N ALA A 114 -20.25 -3.68 14.04
CA ALA A 114 -20.24 -3.17 15.43
C ALA A 114 -21.57 -2.47 15.77
N SER A 115 -22.04 -1.57 14.90
CA SER A 115 -23.33 -0.89 15.07
C SER A 115 -24.51 -1.87 15.09
N TYR A 116 -24.50 -2.89 14.21
CA TYR A 116 -25.52 -3.92 14.18
C TYR A 116 -25.57 -4.70 15.50
N TYR A 117 -24.43 -5.15 16.02
CA TYR A 117 -24.43 -5.91 17.29
C TYR A 117 -24.74 -5.04 18.49
N ALA A 118 -24.36 -3.78 18.51
CA ALA A 118 -24.81 -2.83 19.53
C ALA A 118 -26.35 -2.66 19.52
N GLU A 119 -26.98 -2.61 18.36
CA GLU A 119 -28.43 -2.58 18.22
C GLU A 119 -29.08 -3.91 18.67
N GLN A 120 -28.46 -5.07 18.38
CA GLN A 120 -28.93 -6.36 18.89
C GLN A 120 -28.84 -6.40 20.43
N MET A 121 -27.73 -5.94 21.00
CA MET A 121 -27.57 -5.82 22.46
C MET A 121 -28.68 -4.96 23.06
N TYR A 122 -28.96 -3.80 22.44
CA TYR A 122 -30.02 -2.91 22.91
C TYR A 122 -31.39 -3.62 22.93
N LYS A 123 -31.77 -4.30 21.85
CA LYS A 123 -33.04 -5.05 21.75
C LYS A 123 -33.14 -6.15 22.76
N LEU A 124 -32.08 -6.96 22.90
CA LEU A 124 -32.04 -8.09 23.82
C LEU A 124 -32.08 -7.60 25.27
N ALA A 125 -31.26 -6.60 25.62
CA ALA A 125 -31.23 -6.02 26.94
C ALA A 125 -32.57 -5.38 27.33
N THR A 126 -33.23 -4.70 26.38
CA THR A 126 -34.57 -4.13 26.59
C THR A 126 -35.60 -5.25 26.81
N SER A 127 -35.53 -6.37 26.10
CA SER A 127 -36.45 -7.50 26.25
C SER A 127 -36.35 -8.18 27.63
N ILE A 128 -35.17 -8.18 28.23
CA ILE A 128 -34.95 -8.73 29.59
C ILE A 128 -34.95 -7.66 30.70
N ASN A 129 -35.21 -6.40 30.31
CA ASN A 129 -35.17 -5.22 31.21
C ASN A 129 -33.81 -5.04 31.92
N ASP A 130 -32.70 -5.35 31.24
CA ASP A 130 -31.34 -5.21 31.75
C ASP A 130 -30.81 -3.80 31.49
N ARG A 131 -31.08 -2.90 32.43
CA ARG A 131 -30.73 -1.48 32.34
C ARG A 131 -29.23 -1.22 32.13
N PRO A 132 -28.29 -1.91 32.82
CA PRO A 132 -26.86 -1.83 32.54
C PRO A 132 -26.52 -2.04 31.09
N HIS A 133 -26.92 -3.16 30.51
CA HIS A 133 -26.60 -3.51 29.11
C HIS A 133 -27.33 -2.62 28.10
N ILE A 134 -28.51 -2.06 28.42
CA ILE A 134 -29.15 -1.04 27.59
C ILE A 134 -28.25 0.19 27.48
N ILE A 135 -27.67 0.65 28.58
CA ILE A 135 -26.77 1.81 28.60
C ILE A 135 -25.49 1.52 27.81
N TYR A 136 -24.86 0.37 28.07
CA TYR A 136 -23.67 -0.03 27.31
C TYR A 136 -23.95 -0.14 25.81
N ALA A 137 -25.06 -0.71 25.42
CA ALA A 137 -25.45 -0.81 24.01
C ALA A 137 -25.60 0.56 23.35
N ILE A 138 -26.18 1.53 24.06
CA ILE A 138 -26.30 2.91 23.58
C ILE A 138 -24.92 3.57 23.46
N LEU A 139 -24.03 3.41 24.44
CA LEU A 139 -22.68 3.95 24.41
C LEU A 139 -21.89 3.37 23.23
N HIS A 140 -21.94 2.07 23.05
CA HIS A 140 -21.28 1.35 21.96
C HIS A 140 -21.80 1.76 20.57
N ARG A 141 -23.13 1.98 20.47
CA ARG A 141 -23.72 2.47 19.23
C ARG A 141 -23.30 3.90 18.92
N ALA A 142 -23.22 4.75 19.94
CA ALA A 142 -22.74 6.12 19.77
C ALA A 142 -21.28 6.15 19.28
N ASP A 143 -20.43 5.28 19.79
CA ASP A 143 -19.04 5.13 19.36
C ASP A 143 -18.96 4.72 17.88
N ALA A 144 -19.71 3.71 17.46
CA ALA A 144 -19.77 3.28 16.07
C ALA A 144 -20.29 4.39 15.12
N LEU A 145 -21.28 5.17 15.57
CA LEU A 145 -21.80 6.30 14.80
C LEU A 145 -20.75 7.42 14.63
N MET A 146 -19.97 7.69 15.66
CA MET A 146 -18.86 8.66 15.56
C MET A 146 -17.80 8.22 14.56
N THR A 147 -17.38 6.96 14.60
CA THR A 147 -16.45 6.38 13.62
C THR A 147 -17.01 6.43 12.19
N ALA A 148 -18.33 6.29 12.06
CA ALA A 148 -19.03 6.47 10.78
C ALA A 148 -19.17 7.93 10.34
N GLY A 149 -18.80 8.93 11.19
CA GLY A 149 -18.99 10.35 10.90
C GLY A 149 -20.42 10.87 11.12
N MET A 150 -21.27 10.09 11.78
CA MET A 150 -22.67 10.43 12.06
C MET A 150 -22.78 11.15 13.43
N PHE A 151 -22.21 12.35 13.50
CA PHE A 151 -22.03 13.08 14.76
C PHE A 151 -23.35 13.51 15.39
N LYS A 152 -24.34 13.90 14.57
CA LYS A 152 -25.66 14.34 15.06
C LYS A 152 -26.40 13.19 15.75
N GLU A 153 -26.40 12.03 15.11
CA GLU A 153 -27.04 10.83 15.64
C GLU A 153 -26.35 10.33 16.90
N ALA A 154 -25.00 10.38 16.92
CA ALA A 154 -24.23 10.04 18.13
C ALA A 154 -24.55 11.01 19.28
N PHE A 155 -24.64 12.32 19.00
CA PHE A 155 -25.01 13.33 19.99
C PHE A 155 -26.41 13.08 20.55
N ASP A 156 -27.40 12.87 19.70
CA ASP A 156 -28.78 12.62 20.11
C ASP A 156 -28.86 11.36 20.99
N LEU A 157 -28.13 10.32 20.59
CA LEU A 157 -28.08 9.08 21.35
C LEU A 157 -27.48 9.28 22.76
N LEU A 158 -26.34 9.96 22.87
CA LEU A 158 -25.70 10.28 24.13
C LEU A 158 -26.58 11.18 25.01
N ALA A 159 -27.35 12.08 24.38
CA ALA A 159 -28.29 12.95 25.14
C ALA A 159 -29.38 12.13 25.85
N THR A 160 -29.83 11.00 25.30
CA THR A 160 -30.84 10.12 25.92
C THR A 160 -30.39 9.51 27.23
N ILE A 161 -29.07 9.32 27.41
CA ILE A 161 -28.47 8.69 28.58
C ILE A 161 -27.66 9.67 29.44
N ARG A 162 -27.88 10.96 29.28
CA ARG A 162 -27.12 12.00 30.03
C ARG A 162 -27.11 11.78 31.55
N SER A 163 -28.17 11.24 32.13
CA SER A 163 -28.25 10.92 33.55
C SER A 163 -27.23 9.85 33.99
N CYS A 164 -26.71 9.04 33.06
CA CYS A 164 -25.69 8.04 33.36
C CYS A 164 -24.34 8.64 33.75
N SER A 165 -24.09 9.91 33.45
CA SER A 165 -22.89 10.62 33.86
C SER A 165 -22.77 10.76 35.41
N GLN A 166 -23.85 10.54 36.14
CA GLN A 166 -23.86 10.53 37.60
C GLN A 166 -23.52 9.17 38.22
N ASN A 167 -23.52 8.11 37.41
CA ASN A 167 -23.15 6.75 37.85
C ASN A 167 -21.68 6.47 37.51
N PRO A 168 -20.81 6.16 38.48
CA PRO A 168 -19.39 5.86 38.25
C PRO A 168 -19.13 4.79 37.23
N ASP A 169 -20.00 3.76 37.09
CA ASP A 169 -19.85 2.64 36.19
C ASP A 169 -19.86 3.07 34.72
N TYR A 170 -20.61 4.11 34.37
CA TYR A 170 -20.77 4.61 33.00
C TYR A 170 -20.13 5.96 32.74
N ALA A 171 -19.94 6.75 33.79
CA ALA A 171 -19.49 8.15 33.72
C ALA A 171 -18.20 8.28 32.86
N THR A 172 -17.24 7.41 33.12
CA THR A 172 -15.96 7.45 32.42
C THR A 172 -16.12 7.23 30.92
N ILE A 173 -16.86 6.22 30.51
CA ILE A 173 -17.10 5.92 29.09
C ILE A 173 -17.93 7.04 28.46
N TYR A 174 -18.99 7.48 29.15
CA TYR A 174 -19.84 8.57 28.66
C TYR A 174 -19.04 9.86 28.40
N PHE A 175 -18.21 10.27 29.35
CA PHE A 175 -17.40 11.47 29.20
C PHE A 175 -16.32 11.32 28.16
N HIS A 176 -15.73 10.11 28.00
CA HIS A 176 -14.81 9.83 26.90
C HIS A 176 -15.47 10.00 25.54
N LEU A 177 -16.66 9.43 25.34
CA LEU A 177 -17.38 9.54 24.08
C LEU A 177 -17.80 10.99 23.80
N CYS A 178 -18.28 11.73 24.81
CA CYS A 178 -18.59 13.16 24.67
C CYS A 178 -17.33 13.96 24.27
N ARG A 179 -16.20 13.73 24.93
CA ARG A 179 -14.93 14.37 24.60
C ARG A 179 -14.54 14.09 23.15
N THR A 180 -14.60 12.82 22.73
CA THR A 180 -14.25 12.38 21.36
C THR A 180 -15.19 13.01 20.33
N LEU A 181 -16.49 13.00 20.59
CA LEU A 181 -17.49 13.62 19.72
C LEU A 181 -17.21 15.11 19.47
N TYR A 182 -17.03 15.86 20.56
CA TYR A 182 -16.73 17.29 20.44
C TYR A 182 -15.33 17.55 19.85
N GLY A 183 -14.38 16.64 20.05
CA GLY A 183 -13.10 16.65 19.38
C GLY A 183 -13.26 16.57 17.86
N TYR A 184 -13.99 15.58 17.37
CA TYR A 184 -14.30 15.46 15.95
C TYR A 184 -15.08 16.66 15.41
N MET A 185 -16.10 17.15 16.16
CA MET A 185 -16.84 18.36 15.78
C MET A 185 -15.92 19.59 15.70
N THR A 186 -14.90 19.68 16.54
CA THR A 186 -13.87 20.73 16.48
C THR A 186 -13.09 20.68 15.17
N ASP A 187 -12.65 19.48 14.77
CA ASP A 187 -11.85 19.30 13.56
C ASP A 187 -12.66 19.64 12.29
N TYR A 188 -13.96 19.36 12.30
CA TYR A 188 -14.88 19.64 11.19
C TYR A 188 -15.67 20.94 11.30
N ALA A 189 -15.41 21.76 12.30
CA ALA A 189 -16.09 23.04 12.47
C ALA A 189 -15.77 24.00 11.33
N VAL A 190 -16.82 24.55 10.72
CA VAL A 190 -16.71 25.47 9.57
C VAL A 190 -16.33 26.86 10.05
N THR A 191 -16.91 27.32 11.16
CA THR A 191 -16.67 28.68 11.67
C THR A 191 -15.73 28.68 12.89
N PRO A 192 -14.92 29.76 13.07
CA PRO A 192 -14.10 29.91 14.26
C PRO A 192 -14.91 29.88 15.57
N THR A 193 -16.14 30.39 15.54
CA THR A 193 -17.04 30.43 16.72
C THR A 193 -17.48 29.03 17.13
N GLU A 194 -17.90 28.20 16.15
CA GLU A 194 -18.25 26.81 16.39
C GLU A 194 -17.04 26.03 16.91
N ARG A 195 -15.89 26.20 16.27
CA ARG A 195 -14.63 25.58 16.70
C ARG A 195 -14.31 25.88 18.15
N ALA A 196 -14.38 27.16 18.54
CA ALA A 196 -14.14 27.57 19.93
C ALA A 196 -15.14 26.97 20.92
N ALA A 197 -16.42 26.91 20.53
CA ALA A 197 -17.47 26.30 21.35
C ALA A 197 -17.21 24.79 21.54
N TYR A 198 -16.88 24.07 20.49
CA TYR A 198 -16.60 22.62 20.55
C TYR A 198 -15.29 22.35 21.31
N GLN A 199 -14.25 23.15 21.14
CA GLN A 199 -13.03 23.07 21.94
C GLN A 199 -13.30 23.24 23.43
N HIS A 200 -14.15 24.20 23.78
CA HIS A 200 -14.57 24.40 25.16
C HIS A 200 -15.29 23.15 25.74
N CYS A 201 -16.19 22.57 24.96
CA CYS A 201 -16.88 21.34 25.37
C CYS A 201 -15.89 20.15 25.48
N THR A 202 -14.97 20.01 24.53
CA THR A 202 -13.92 18.99 24.56
C THR A 202 -13.11 19.10 25.86
N LYS A 203 -12.71 20.30 26.25
CA LYS A 203 -11.97 20.56 27.48
C LYS A 203 -12.81 20.18 28.72
N LEU A 204 -14.07 20.59 28.77
CA LEU A 204 -14.98 20.31 29.90
C LEU A 204 -15.18 18.80 30.09
N TYR A 205 -15.40 18.05 29.01
CA TYR A 205 -15.55 16.60 29.10
C TYR A 205 -14.23 15.89 29.39
N ARG A 206 -13.10 16.40 28.93
CA ARG A 206 -11.76 15.92 29.27
C ARG A 206 -11.51 16.04 30.77
N ASP A 207 -11.85 17.19 31.37
CA ASP A 207 -11.70 17.42 32.80
C ASP A 207 -12.63 16.49 33.60
N SER A 208 -13.83 16.21 33.08
CA SER A 208 -14.75 15.21 33.65
C SER A 208 -14.16 13.80 33.63
N VAL A 209 -13.52 13.40 32.51
CA VAL A 209 -12.80 12.11 32.42
C VAL A 209 -11.67 12.02 33.43
N LEU A 210 -10.89 13.09 33.58
CA LEU A 210 -9.79 13.14 34.55
C LEU A 210 -10.29 13.01 36.00
N ALA A 211 -11.47 13.53 36.29
CA ALA A 211 -12.10 13.40 37.60
C ALA A 211 -12.56 11.97 37.91
N CYS A 212 -12.87 11.17 36.87
CA CYS A 212 -13.27 9.77 37.04
C CYS A 212 -12.08 8.84 37.34
N TYR A 213 -10.89 9.18 36.89
CA TYR A 213 -9.73 8.33 37.11
C TYR A 213 -8.98 8.66 38.40
N GLN A 214 -8.51 7.62 39.08
CA GLN A 214 -7.56 7.79 40.16
C GLN A 214 -6.26 8.41 39.63
N ARG A 215 -5.77 9.46 40.28
CA ARG A 215 -4.52 10.13 39.89
C ARG A 215 -3.34 9.16 39.81
N LYS A 216 -2.48 9.38 38.84
CA LYS A 216 -1.26 8.58 38.56
C LYS A 216 -1.52 7.18 37.99
N THR A 217 -2.75 6.74 37.77
CA THR A 217 -3.02 5.53 36.96
C THR A 217 -2.60 5.76 35.52
N SER A 218 -2.37 4.68 34.77
CA SER A 218 -1.96 4.78 33.35
C SER A 218 -3.00 5.51 32.50
N MET A 219 -4.29 5.23 32.73
CA MET A 219 -5.40 5.93 32.05
C MET A 219 -5.43 7.43 32.40
N TRP A 220 -5.30 7.78 33.68
CA TRP A 220 -5.23 9.18 34.09
C TRP A 220 -4.04 9.89 33.43
N ARG A 221 -2.86 9.25 33.44
CA ARG A 221 -1.64 9.83 32.82
C ARG A 221 -1.83 10.11 31.34
N MET A 222 -2.43 9.17 30.62
CA MET A 222 -2.69 9.30 29.18
C MET A 222 -3.61 10.50 28.89
N VAL A 223 -4.75 10.59 29.57
CA VAL A 223 -5.70 11.70 29.36
C VAL A 223 -5.12 13.03 29.83
N TYR A 224 -4.35 13.03 30.92
CA TYR A 224 -3.72 14.25 31.46
C TYR A 224 -2.58 14.74 30.53
N ALA A 225 -1.79 13.84 29.97
CA ALA A 225 -0.75 14.18 29.01
C ALA A 225 -1.34 14.73 27.69
N ASP A 226 -2.43 14.13 27.21
CA ASP A 226 -3.20 14.66 26.07
C ASP A 226 -3.69 16.10 26.38
N ALA A 227 -4.20 16.34 27.59
CA ALA A 227 -4.59 17.67 28.05
C ALA A 227 -3.42 18.66 27.97
N LEU A 228 -2.30 18.31 28.56
CA LEU A 228 -1.09 19.14 28.57
C LEU A 228 -0.59 19.43 27.16
N THR A 229 -0.63 18.45 26.27
CA THR A 229 -0.22 18.59 24.87
C THR A 229 -1.10 19.59 24.13
N VAL A 230 -2.42 19.48 24.28
CA VAL A 230 -3.38 20.41 23.65
C VAL A 230 -3.27 21.83 24.25
N ASP A 231 -3.01 21.95 25.55
CA ASP A 231 -2.86 23.23 26.23
C ASP A 231 -1.44 23.86 26.04
N GLY A 232 -0.56 23.26 25.20
CA GLY A 232 0.78 23.78 24.84
C GLY A 232 1.90 23.39 25.81
N HIS A 233 1.64 22.50 26.77
CA HIS A 233 2.59 22.01 27.77
C HIS A 233 3.08 20.58 27.46
N ALA A 234 3.29 20.26 26.20
CA ALA A 234 3.58 18.92 25.72
C ALA A 234 4.81 18.27 26.39
N ALA A 235 5.86 19.04 26.70
CA ALA A 235 7.04 18.54 27.40
C ALA A 235 6.73 18.03 28.82
N GLU A 236 5.73 18.61 29.48
CA GLU A 236 5.22 18.12 30.78
C GLU A 236 4.41 16.84 30.57
N GLY A 237 3.62 16.79 29.48
CA GLY A 237 2.87 15.60 29.07
C GLY A 237 3.79 14.38 28.91
N VAL A 238 4.92 14.54 28.23
CA VAL A 238 5.95 13.49 28.10
C VAL A 238 6.41 13.01 29.48
N LYS A 239 6.78 13.93 30.40
CA LYS A 239 7.25 13.56 31.75
C LYS A 239 6.20 12.79 32.55
N VAL A 240 4.93 13.11 32.37
CA VAL A 240 3.82 12.42 33.04
C VAL A 240 3.70 10.97 32.56
N MET A 241 3.98 10.71 31.27
CA MET A 241 3.82 9.38 30.68
C MET A 241 5.04 8.48 30.84
N LEU A 242 6.25 9.01 30.83
CA LEU A 242 7.50 8.24 30.89
C LEU A 242 7.58 7.16 32.00
N PRO A 243 6.96 7.29 33.20
CA PRO A 243 7.00 6.24 34.22
C PRO A 243 6.33 4.92 33.84
N TYR A 244 5.48 4.91 32.82
CA TYR A 244 4.86 3.69 32.31
C TYR A 244 5.60 3.18 31.09
N LYS A 245 5.88 1.86 31.06
CA LYS A 245 6.42 1.19 29.88
C LYS A 245 5.36 0.26 29.31
N PRO A 246 4.90 0.49 28.08
CA PRO A 246 3.96 -0.41 27.42
C PRO A 246 4.49 -1.84 27.34
N SER A 247 3.61 -2.83 27.47
CA SER A 247 3.96 -4.26 27.34
C SER A 247 4.03 -4.71 25.89
N GLY A 248 3.38 -3.97 24.98
CA GLY A 248 3.32 -4.27 23.54
C GLY A 248 2.18 -5.19 23.10
N ASP A 249 1.33 -5.64 24.05
CA ASP A 249 0.33 -6.69 23.76
C ASP A 249 -1.13 -6.24 23.89
N SER A 250 -1.40 -4.97 24.11
CA SER A 250 -2.76 -4.48 24.34
C SER A 250 -3.13 -3.29 23.48
N ARG A 251 -4.43 -3.13 23.23
CA ARG A 251 -4.99 -1.91 22.62
C ARG A 251 -4.66 -0.67 23.44
N PHE A 252 -4.60 -0.83 24.75
CA PHE A 252 -4.20 0.26 25.63
C PHE A 252 -2.77 0.70 25.37
N ASP A 253 -1.83 -0.24 25.16
CA ASP A 253 -0.43 0.08 24.86
C ASP A 253 -0.29 0.81 23.52
N ALA A 254 -1.10 0.47 22.52
CA ALA A 254 -1.16 1.19 21.25
C ALA A 254 -1.61 2.65 21.46
N ALA A 255 -2.73 2.86 22.15
CA ALA A 255 -3.26 4.19 22.47
C ALA A 255 -2.30 5.01 23.35
N TYR A 256 -1.64 4.36 24.31
CA TYR A 256 -0.65 4.99 25.18
C TYR A 256 0.56 5.46 24.38
N SER A 257 1.09 4.60 23.52
CA SER A 257 2.23 4.92 22.64
C SER A 257 1.87 6.04 21.65
N TYR A 258 0.66 6.02 21.09
CA TYR A 258 0.16 7.10 20.25
C TYR A 258 0.08 8.45 20.99
N THR A 259 -0.48 8.45 22.20
CA THR A 259 -0.58 9.69 23.00
C THR A 259 0.81 10.23 23.36
N LEU A 260 1.75 9.34 23.68
CA LEU A 260 3.13 9.72 23.96
C LEU A 260 3.82 10.28 22.71
N ALA A 261 3.58 9.69 21.53
CA ALA A 261 4.07 10.22 20.27
C ALA A 261 3.54 11.65 19.98
N GLU A 262 2.24 11.88 20.21
CA GLU A 262 1.66 13.23 20.06
C GLU A 262 2.26 14.23 21.07
N ALA A 263 2.55 13.79 22.30
CA ALA A 263 3.21 14.63 23.29
C ALA A 263 4.65 14.99 22.87
N TYR A 264 5.43 14.02 22.38
CA TYR A 264 6.76 14.29 21.84
C TYR A 264 6.71 15.21 20.62
N ARG A 265 5.77 15.00 19.71
CA ARG A 265 5.55 15.88 18.55
C ARG A 265 5.22 17.31 18.98
N GLY A 266 4.33 17.48 19.98
CA GLY A 266 4.00 18.78 20.55
C GLY A 266 5.18 19.44 21.29
N ALA A 267 6.10 18.65 21.83
CA ALA A 267 7.34 19.11 22.43
C ALA A 267 8.48 19.35 21.40
N HIS A 268 8.18 19.25 20.11
CA HIS A 268 9.14 19.37 18.98
C HIS A 268 10.24 18.30 18.96
N ASP A 269 10.05 17.20 19.64
CA ASP A 269 10.94 16.03 19.59
C ASP A 269 10.43 15.03 18.54
N GLN A 270 10.75 15.32 17.30
CA GLN A 270 10.30 14.54 16.14
C GLN A 270 10.86 13.10 16.13
N GLN A 271 12.06 12.91 16.69
CA GLN A 271 12.72 11.61 16.75
C GLN A 271 11.90 10.63 17.62
N ASN A 272 11.69 10.99 18.87
CA ASN A 272 10.93 10.16 19.78
C ASN A 272 9.46 10.06 19.36
N ALA A 273 8.87 11.12 18.81
CA ALA A 273 7.53 11.07 18.24
C ALA A 273 7.40 9.99 17.16
N PHE A 274 8.36 9.94 16.24
CA PHE A 274 8.41 8.94 15.19
C PHE A 274 8.47 7.52 15.76
N ASP A 275 9.41 7.26 16.67
CA ASP A 275 9.62 5.93 17.24
C ASP A 275 8.36 5.42 17.95
N TYR A 276 7.69 6.29 18.73
CA TYR A 276 6.44 5.94 19.41
C TYR A 276 5.25 5.79 18.43
N TYR A 277 5.21 6.50 17.30
CA TYR A 277 4.22 6.22 16.26
C TYR A 277 4.44 4.85 15.61
N VAL A 278 5.71 4.44 15.39
CA VAL A 278 6.01 3.08 14.89
C VAL A 278 5.53 2.02 15.88
N ILE A 279 5.82 2.20 17.17
CA ILE A 279 5.38 1.28 18.23
C ILE A 279 3.85 1.21 18.29
N ALA A 280 3.18 2.36 18.23
CA ALA A 280 1.72 2.41 18.23
C ALA A 280 1.12 1.69 17.01
N ALA A 281 1.63 1.97 15.82
CA ALA A 281 1.17 1.35 14.58
C ALA A 281 1.41 -0.17 14.58
N THR A 282 2.55 -0.63 15.10
CA THR A 282 2.87 -2.06 15.23
C THR A 282 1.88 -2.75 16.17
N ASN A 283 1.57 -2.12 17.30
CA ASN A 283 0.61 -2.66 18.27
C ASN A 283 -0.82 -2.66 17.73
N ASP A 284 -1.24 -1.61 17.03
CA ASP A 284 -2.54 -1.56 16.35
C ASP A 284 -2.71 -2.74 15.38
N MET A 285 -1.67 -3.00 14.57
CA MET A 285 -1.67 -4.13 13.64
C MET A 285 -1.75 -5.49 14.35
N LYS A 286 -0.96 -5.69 15.41
CA LYS A 286 -0.95 -6.93 16.20
C LYS A 286 -2.30 -7.20 16.88
N ASN A 287 -3.07 -6.15 17.16
CA ASN A 287 -4.40 -6.21 17.78
C ASN A 287 -5.55 -6.27 16.78
N ASP A 288 -5.27 -6.53 15.50
CA ASP A 288 -6.26 -6.60 14.42
C ASP A 288 -7.15 -5.34 14.31
N THR A 289 -6.63 -4.17 14.71
CA THR A 289 -7.30 -2.88 14.56
C THR A 289 -7.21 -2.44 13.09
N ARG A 290 -8.30 -1.92 12.51
CA ARG A 290 -8.33 -1.39 11.12
C ARG A 290 -8.37 0.14 11.05
N GLU A 291 -8.34 0.80 12.18
CA GLU A 291 -8.33 2.26 12.30
C GLU A 291 -6.93 2.78 12.62
N TYR A 292 -6.05 2.80 11.63
CA TYR A 292 -4.64 3.11 11.81
C TYR A 292 -4.35 4.62 11.86
N ILE A 293 -4.60 5.26 12.98
CA ILE A 293 -4.28 6.69 13.17
C ILE A 293 -2.76 6.89 13.22
N ALA A 294 -2.06 6.04 13.98
CA ALA A 294 -0.60 6.10 14.12
C ALA A 294 0.11 5.85 12.79
N LEU A 295 -0.31 4.83 12.04
CA LEU A 295 0.29 4.48 10.75
C LEU A 295 0.10 5.61 9.73
N ARG A 296 -1.05 6.29 9.74
CA ARG A 296 -1.31 7.45 8.88
C ARG A 296 -0.37 8.62 9.21
N LYS A 297 -0.20 8.93 10.51
CA LYS A 297 0.75 9.98 10.95
C LYS A 297 2.17 9.64 10.57
N LEU A 298 2.57 8.38 10.77
CA LEU A 298 3.88 7.88 10.38
C LEU A 298 4.10 7.99 8.87
N ALA A 299 3.09 7.67 8.04
CA ALA A 299 3.18 7.82 6.59
C ALA A 299 3.42 9.27 6.17
N MET A 300 2.81 10.24 6.85
CA MET A 300 3.08 11.67 6.62
C MET A 300 4.52 12.05 6.98
N MET A 301 5.02 11.61 8.14
CA MET A 301 6.40 11.88 8.55
C MET A 301 7.40 11.25 7.59
N LEU A 302 7.19 10.02 7.16
CA LEU A 302 8.03 9.34 6.16
C LEU A 302 8.02 10.08 4.81
N TYR A 303 6.88 10.63 4.41
CA TYR A 303 6.80 11.47 3.21
C TYR A 303 7.65 12.74 3.35
N GLU A 304 7.57 13.43 4.49
CA GLU A 304 8.37 14.62 4.79
C GLU A 304 9.88 14.31 4.82
N GLU A 305 10.26 13.12 5.29
CA GLU A 305 11.65 12.62 5.30
C GLU A 305 12.13 12.10 3.93
N GLY A 306 11.22 11.95 2.94
CA GLY A 306 11.54 11.51 1.59
C GLY A 306 11.48 9.98 1.38
N ASP A 307 11.06 9.19 2.38
CA ASP A 307 10.74 7.77 2.20
C ASP A 307 9.33 7.60 1.60
N ILE A 308 9.23 8.00 0.33
CA ILE A 308 7.97 8.02 -0.42
C ILE A 308 7.39 6.61 -0.58
N ASP A 309 8.24 5.59 -0.68
CA ASP A 309 7.78 4.20 -0.90
C ASP A 309 7.05 3.67 0.34
N ARG A 310 7.63 3.81 1.54
CA ARG A 310 6.94 3.45 2.78
C ARG A 310 5.73 4.34 3.05
N ALA A 311 5.84 5.64 2.82
CA ALA A 311 4.73 6.58 2.99
C ALA A 311 3.51 6.16 2.15
N TYR A 312 3.72 5.86 0.87
CA TYR A 312 2.66 5.39 -0.02
C TYR A 312 2.10 4.03 0.42
N ARG A 313 2.98 3.07 0.75
CA ARG A 313 2.59 1.74 1.21
C ARG A 313 1.71 1.82 2.46
N TYR A 314 2.15 2.55 3.48
CA TYR A 314 1.43 2.66 4.75
C TYR A 314 0.10 3.38 4.58
N LEU A 315 0.07 4.49 3.83
CA LEU A 315 -1.16 5.22 3.60
C LEU A 315 -2.16 4.44 2.74
N SER A 316 -1.67 3.63 1.79
CA SER A 316 -2.51 2.74 0.98
C SER A 316 -3.18 1.67 1.84
N ILE A 317 -2.46 1.10 2.82
CA ILE A 317 -2.99 0.15 3.79
C ILE A 317 -4.04 0.81 4.67
N CYS A 318 -3.76 2.03 5.17
CA CYS A 318 -4.74 2.81 5.94
C CYS A 318 -6.04 3.02 5.14
N MET A 319 -5.93 3.38 3.87
CA MET A 319 -7.07 3.60 2.98
C MET A 319 -7.86 2.30 2.74
N GLU A 320 -7.15 1.20 2.47
CA GLU A 320 -7.74 -0.11 2.24
C GLU A 320 -8.53 -0.59 3.47
N ASP A 321 -7.91 -0.52 4.64
CA ASP A 321 -8.53 -0.99 5.89
C ASP A 321 -9.63 -0.06 6.38
N ALA A 322 -9.48 1.26 6.27
CA ALA A 322 -10.55 2.21 6.59
C ALA A 322 -11.81 1.96 5.74
N LYS A 323 -11.64 1.61 4.46
CA LYS A 323 -12.75 1.20 3.60
C LYS A 323 -13.33 -0.14 4.02
N ALA A 324 -12.50 -1.13 4.30
CA ALA A 324 -12.94 -2.46 4.71
C ALA A 324 -13.65 -2.43 6.06
N CYS A 325 -13.22 -1.57 6.96
CA CYS A 325 -13.85 -1.30 8.26
C CYS A 325 -15.13 -0.47 8.13
N ASN A 326 -15.35 0.18 7.00
CA ASN A 326 -16.37 1.23 6.78
C ASN A 326 -16.23 2.43 7.74
N ALA A 327 -14.99 2.73 8.15
CA ALA A 327 -14.63 3.88 8.97
C ALA A 327 -14.58 5.15 8.10
N ARG A 328 -15.76 5.69 7.77
CA ARG A 328 -15.92 6.80 6.79
C ARG A 328 -15.11 8.04 7.16
N LEU A 329 -15.07 8.35 8.44
CA LEU A 329 -14.30 9.47 8.97
C LEU A 329 -12.80 9.29 8.64
N ARG A 330 -12.26 8.08 8.84
CA ARG A 330 -10.86 7.77 8.53
C ARG A 330 -10.56 7.87 7.05
N VAL A 331 -11.51 7.46 6.20
CA VAL A 331 -11.38 7.64 4.74
C VAL A 331 -11.26 9.12 4.39
N LEU A 332 -12.11 9.98 4.98
CA LEU A 332 -12.04 11.44 4.75
C LEU A 332 -10.70 12.03 5.18
N GLU A 333 -10.21 11.67 6.38
CA GLU A 333 -8.90 12.13 6.88
C GLU A 333 -7.72 11.70 6.00
N ILE A 334 -7.82 10.55 5.33
CA ILE A 334 -6.78 10.05 4.43
C ILE A 334 -6.87 10.77 3.07
N LEU A 335 -8.08 11.11 2.59
CA LEU A 335 -8.30 11.73 1.29
C LEU A 335 -7.53 13.05 1.11
N ASP A 336 -7.27 13.80 2.16
CA ASP A 336 -6.51 15.04 2.09
C ASP A 336 -5.02 14.82 1.73
N SER A 337 -4.43 13.76 2.27
CA SER A 337 -3.01 13.45 2.10
C SER A 337 -2.72 12.46 0.98
N PHE A 338 -3.67 11.58 0.68
CA PHE A 338 -3.50 10.50 -0.29
C PHE A 338 -3.13 10.98 -1.69
N PRO A 339 -3.77 12.01 -2.28
CA PRO A 339 -3.41 12.50 -3.61
C PRO A 339 -1.97 13.02 -3.69
N VAL A 340 -1.50 13.68 -2.62
CA VAL A 340 -0.16 14.26 -2.55
C VAL A 340 0.89 13.14 -2.54
N ILE A 341 0.75 12.18 -1.63
CA ILE A 341 1.69 11.06 -1.48
C ILE A 341 1.65 10.14 -2.71
N ASN A 342 0.45 9.86 -3.22
CA ASN A 342 0.28 9.07 -4.43
C ASN A 342 0.90 9.78 -5.65
N GLY A 343 0.70 11.08 -5.78
CA GLY A 343 1.33 11.89 -6.83
C GLY A 343 2.85 11.85 -6.76
N ALA A 344 3.43 12.00 -5.57
CA ALA A 344 4.87 11.89 -5.34
C ALA A 344 5.41 10.48 -5.65
N TYR A 345 4.66 9.44 -5.27
CA TYR A 345 5.01 8.05 -5.58
C TYR A 345 5.01 7.79 -7.08
N LEU A 346 3.97 8.23 -7.78
CA LEU A 346 3.89 8.10 -9.24
C LEU A 346 4.98 8.89 -9.93
N ALA A 347 5.27 10.12 -9.48
CA ALA A 347 6.36 10.93 -10.01
C ALA A 347 7.73 10.26 -9.81
N LYS A 348 7.98 9.69 -8.62
CA LYS A 348 9.19 8.91 -8.32
C LYS A 348 9.31 7.70 -9.24
N LYS A 349 8.22 6.96 -9.45
CA LYS A 349 8.16 5.80 -10.36
C LYS A 349 8.42 6.21 -11.80
N HIS A 350 7.82 7.31 -12.24
CA HIS A 350 8.06 7.86 -13.58
C HIS A 350 9.53 8.25 -13.75
N GLN A 351 10.11 8.95 -12.79
CA GLN A 351 11.52 9.33 -12.80
C GLN A 351 12.46 8.10 -12.81
N GLN A 352 12.12 7.05 -12.05
CA GLN A 352 12.86 5.78 -12.09
C GLN A 352 12.79 5.13 -13.47
N GLN A 353 11.61 5.11 -14.09
CA GLN A 353 11.41 4.60 -15.44
C GLN A 353 12.20 5.42 -16.47
N GLU A 354 12.15 6.75 -16.39
CA GLU A 354 12.94 7.63 -17.25
C GLU A 354 14.44 7.38 -17.10
N ARG A 355 14.95 7.24 -15.87
CA ARG A 355 16.36 6.91 -15.63
C ARG A 355 16.75 5.57 -16.25
N LEU A 356 15.89 4.56 -16.16
CA LEU A 356 16.10 3.25 -16.78
C LEU A 356 16.13 3.36 -18.30
N ILE A 357 15.19 4.13 -18.89
CA ILE A 357 15.15 4.39 -20.34
C ILE A 357 16.44 5.10 -20.77
N TRP A 358 16.86 6.15 -20.06
CA TRP A 358 18.11 6.83 -20.35
C TRP A 358 19.33 5.94 -20.19
N ALA A 359 19.38 5.09 -19.17
CA ALA A 359 20.44 4.11 -19.01
C ALA A 359 20.49 3.13 -20.20
N ILE A 360 19.34 2.64 -20.66
CA ILE A 360 19.25 1.79 -21.85
C ILE A 360 19.72 2.54 -23.10
N VAL A 361 19.32 3.79 -23.27
CA VAL A 361 19.76 4.65 -24.40
C VAL A 361 21.28 4.83 -24.36
N VAL A 362 21.85 5.15 -23.20
CA VAL A 362 23.30 5.34 -23.03
C VAL A 362 24.06 4.05 -23.32
N ILE A 363 23.59 2.91 -22.78
CA ILE A 363 24.18 1.59 -23.03
C ILE A 363 24.12 1.23 -24.52
N SER A 364 22.98 1.51 -25.16
CA SER A 364 22.81 1.29 -26.60
C SER A 364 23.75 2.16 -27.43
N LEU A 365 23.93 3.42 -27.03
CA LEU A 365 24.82 4.37 -27.71
C LEU A 365 26.29 3.97 -27.51
N LEU A 366 26.68 3.51 -26.32
CA LEU A 366 28.01 2.95 -26.05
C LEU A 366 28.25 1.67 -26.85
N ALA A 367 27.25 0.81 -26.96
CA ALA A 367 27.34 -0.41 -27.77
C ALA A 367 27.56 -0.06 -29.25
N VAL A 368 26.85 0.95 -29.78
CA VAL A 368 27.02 1.45 -31.12
C VAL A 368 28.43 2.06 -31.30
N LEU A 369 28.89 2.88 -30.36
CA LEU A 369 30.24 3.45 -30.40
C LEU A 369 31.33 2.37 -30.36
N LEU A 370 31.17 1.34 -29.51
CA LEU A 370 32.07 0.21 -29.45
C LEU A 370 32.06 -0.58 -30.76
N LEU A 371 30.87 -0.70 -31.37
CA LEU A 371 30.73 -1.38 -32.68
C LEU A 371 31.40 -0.57 -33.79
N VAL A 372 31.25 0.76 -33.79
CA VAL A 372 31.94 1.68 -34.69
C VAL A 372 33.47 1.63 -34.48
N ALA A 373 33.90 1.69 -33.19
CA ALA A 373 35.33 1.56 -32.83
C ALA A 373 35.90 0.19 -33.26
N TYR A 374 35.13 -0.87 -33.03
CA TYR A 374 35.50 -2.21 -33.49
C TYR A 374 35.60 -2.29 -35.02
N CYS A 375 34.59 -1.75 -35.72
CA CYS A 375 34.61 -1.64 -37.19
C CYS A 375 35.80 -0.79 -37.69
N TYR A 376 36.10 0.31 -36.97
CA TYR A 376 37.26 1.15 -37.29
C TYR A 376 38.59 0.40 -37.09
N VAL A 377 38.74 -0.30 -35.96
CA VAL A 377 39.94 -1.12 -35.65
C VAL A 377 40.05 -2.27 -36.67
N VAL A 378 38.93 -2.94 -36.98
CA VAL A 378 38.89 -3.99 -38.01
C VAL A 378 39.26 -3.43 -39.40
N LYS A 379 38.73 -2.23 -39.73
CA LYS A 379 39.04 -1.54 -40.98
C LYS A 379 40.52 -1.10 -41.05
N GLN A 380 41.09 -0.64 -39.92
CA GLN A 380 42.53 -0.32 -39.81
C GLN A 380 43.38 -1.59 -39.88
N LYS A 381 42.96 -2.67 -39.19
CA LYS A 381 43.64 -3.97 -39.26
C LYS A 381 43.55 -4.59 -40.62
N SER A 382 42.39 -4.43 -41.31
CA SER A 382 42.20 -4.86 -42.70
C SER A 382 43.04 -4.03 -43.67
N LYS A 383 43.16 -2.70 -43.47
CA LYS A 383 44.07 -1.86 -44.27
C LYS A 383 45.55 -2.27 -44.07
N LEU A 384 45.92 -2.57 -42.82
CA LEU A 384 47.29 -3.02 -42.51
C LEU A 384 47.58 -4.40 -43.09
N LEU A 385 46.58 -5.31 -43.03
CA LEU A 385 46.67 -6.64 -43.67
C LEU A 385 46.66 -6.53 -45.18
N ASN A 386 45.85 -5.67 -45.77
CA ASN A 386 45.84 -5.43 -47.20
C ASN A 386 47.16 -4.84 -47.72
N THR A 387 47.82 -3.98 -46.91
CA THR A 387 49.14 -3.44 -47.24
C THR A 387 50.21 -4.55 -47.14
N ARG A 388 50.10 -5.46 -46.19
CA ARG A 388 50.92 -6.67 -46.12
C ARG A 388 50.55 -7.69 -47.19
N GLN A 389 49.27 -7.79 -47.52
CA GLN A 389 48.72 -8.76 -48.45
C GLN A 389 49.03 -8.40 -49.93
N ARG A 390 49.10 -7.09 -50.29
CA ARG A 390 49.55 -6.64 -51.59
C ARG A 390 50.97 -7.13 -51.90
N LEU A 391 51.75 -7.43 -50.90
CA LEU A 391 53.08 -8.09 -51.04
C LEU A 391 52.96 -9.61 -51.12
N TRP A 392 51.85 -10.21 -50.81
CA TRP A 392 51.61 -11.65 -50.76
C TRP A 392 50.58 -12.12 -51.80
N GLU A 393 49.81 -11.16 -52.40
CA GLU A 393 48.69 -11.43 -53.34
C GLU A 393 49.02 -12.03 -54.70
N ALA A 394 50.33 -12.13 -55.08
CA ALA A 394 50.69 -12.85 -56.32
C ALA A 394 50.40 -14.36 -56.20
N ASN A 395 50.15 -14.90 -54.98
CA ASN A 395 50.12 -16.37 -54.82
C ASN A 395 48.85 -17.00 -54.21
N ASN A 396 47.86 -16.23 -53.66
CA ASN A 396 46.76 -16.89 -52.96
C ASN A 396 45.33 -16.24 -53.08
N GLY A 397 45.10 -15.49 -54.16
CA GLY A 397 43.86 -14.75 -54.39
C GLY A 397 42.54 -15.56 -54.45
N LEU A 398 42.61 -16.86 -54.54
CA LEU A 398 41.41 -17.71 -54.68
C LEU A 398 40.90 -18.30 -53.36
N LYS A 399 41.75 -18.37 -52.34
CA LYS A 399 41.33 -18.94 -51.04
C LYS A 399 40.61 -17.92 -50.11
N GLU A 400 40.86 -16.64 -50.30
CA GLU A 400 40.35 -15.61 -49.42
C GLU A 400 38.89 -15.19 -49.72
N ALA A 401 38.45 -15.24 -50.97
CA ALA A 401 37.07 -14.90 -51.35
C ALA A 401 36.01 -15.84 -50.72
N ASN A 402 36.35 -17.11 -50.55
CA ASN A 402 35.45 -18.09 -49.95
C ASN A 402 35.32 -17.93 -48.41
N ARG A 403 36.32 -17.33 -47.79
CA ARG A 403 36.30 -17.13 -46.34
C ARG A 403 35.40 -15.95 -45.92
N GLN A 404 35.44 -14.87 -46.72
CA GLN A 404 34.63 -13.67 -46.45
C GLN A 404 33.12 -13.90 -46.58
N LEU A 405 32.71 -14.81 -47.47
CA LEU A 405 31.30 -15.18 -47.64
C LEU A 405 30.72 -15.92 -46.43
N LYS A 406 31.54 -16.69 -45.72
CA LYS A 406 31.12 -17.45 -44.55
C LYS A 406 30.94 -16.56 -43.30
N GLU A 407 31.82 -15.57 -43.10
CA GLU A 407 31.75 -14.62 -41.98
C GLU A 407 30.55 -13.68 -42.09
N GLY A 408 30.14 -13.30 -43.29
CA GLY A 408 28.93 -12.50 -43.52
C GLY A 408 27.62 -13.21 -43.15
N ASN A 409 27.56 -14.50 -43.38
CA ASN A 409 26.37 -15.31 -43.05
C ASN A 409 26.22 -15.51 -41.52
N GLU A 410 27.33 -15.66 -40.80
CA GLU A 410 27.29 -15.81 -39.32
C GLU A 410 26.90 -14.50 -38.61
N LEU A 411 27.24 -13.35 -39.21
CA LEU A 411 26.84 -12.04 -38.64
C LEU A 411 25.34 -11.76 -38.81
N MET A 412 24.76 -12.18 -39.94
CA MET A 412 23.33 -12.03 -40.22
C MET A 412 22.45 -12.89 -39.29
N GLU A 413 22.93 -14.06 -38.92
CA GLU A 413 22.25 -14.93 -37.92
C GLU A 413 22.24 -14.31 -36.52
N LYS A 414 23.32 -13.61 -36.15
CA LYS A 414 23.44 -12.96 -34.81
C LYS A 414 22.50 -11.76 -34.65
N GLN A 415 22.32 -10.98 -35.72
CA GLN A 415 21.37 -9.87 -35.74
C GLN A 415 19.91 -10.34 -35.68
N LYS A 416 19.57 -11.45 -36.30
CA LYS A 416 18.24 -12.07 -36.23
C LYS A 416 17.84 -12.46 -34.78
N ARG A 417 18.80 -12.99 -34.00
CA ARG A 417 18.56 -13.36 -32.60
C ARG A 417 18.30 -12.15 -31.71
N GLN A 418 19.02 -11.04 -31.90
CA GLN A 418 18.82 -9.81 -31.10
C GLN A 418 17.45 -9.16 -31.32
N ILE A 419 16.91 -9.23 -32.53
CA ILE A 419 15.56 -8.71 -32.83
C ILE A 419 14.47 -9.55 -32.14
N ALA A 420 14.65 -10.88 -32.10
CA ALA A 420 13.73 -11.80 -31.46
C ALA A 420 13.67 -11.59 -29.91
N GLU A 421 14.84 -11.36 -29.28
CA GLU A 421 14.93 -11.10 -27.83
C GLU A 421 14.27 -9.77 -27.43
N ASN A 422 14.42 -8.72 -28.24
CA ASN A 422 13.76 -7.43 -28.01
C ASN A 422 12.22 -7.49 -28.11
N SER A 423 11.71 -8.37 -28.98
CA SER A 423 10.27 -8.57 -29.14
C SER A 423 9.65 -9.25 -27.91
N TYR A 424 10.36 -10.25 -27.36
CA TYR A 424 9.94 -10.97 -26.15
C TYR A 424 9.88 -10.06 -24.90
N LEU A 425 10.85 -9.16 -24.73
CA LEU A 425 10.86 -8.21 -23.61
C LEU A 425 9.68 -7.23 -23.65
N LYS A 426 9.30 -6.77 -24.83
CA LYS A 426 8.12 -5.90 -24.99
C LYS A 426 6.83 -6.57 -24.53
N GLU A 427 6.64 -7.85 -24.82
CA GLU A 427 5.44 -8.59 -24.39
C GLU A 427 5.33 -8.69 -22.86
N ILE A 428 6.45 -8.91 -22.15
CA ILE A 428 6.48 -8.97 -20.67
C ILE A 428 6.15 -7.61 -20.04
N TYR A 429 6.68 -6.51 -20.60
CA TYR A 429 6.43 -5.17 -20.07
C TYR A 429 4.96 -4.77 -20.20
N ILE A 430 4.33 -5.10 -21.31
CA ILE A 430 2.91 -4.80 -21.53
C ILE A 430 2.03 -5.60 -20.56
N GLY A 431 2.33 -6.88 -20.33
CA GLY A 431 1.61 -7.70 -19.35
C GLY A 431 1.66 -7.10 -17.94
N ARG A 432 2.84 -6.67 -17.49
CA ARG A 432 3.01 -6.02 -16.17
C ARG A 432 2.30 -4.68 -16.06
N TYR A 433 2.34 -3.87 -17.11
CA TYR A 433 1.63 -2.58 -17.15
C TYR A 433 0.12 -2.76 -17.06
N MET A 434 -0.42 -3.76 -17.73
CA MET A 434 -1.85 -4.08 -17.71
C MET A 434 -2.32 -4.59 -16.33
N ASP A 435 -1.50 -5.42 -15.63
CA ASP A 435 -1.75 -5.84 -14.24
C ASP A 435 -1.84 -4.61 -13.31
N GLN A 436 -0.95 -3.65 -13.49
CA GLN A 436 -0.87 -2.45 -12.66
C GLN A 436 -2.06 -1.50 -12.89
N CYS A 437 -2.47 -1.32 -14.14
CA CYS A 437 -3.65 -0.54 -14.48
C CYS A 437 -4.94 -1.17 -13.95
N SER A 438 -5.07 -2.49 -14.00
CA SER A 438 -6.23 -3.20 -13.45
C SER A 438 -6.35 -3.02 -11.93
N SER A 439 -5.23 -3.10 -11.21
CA SER A 439 -5.20 -2.85 -9.75
C SER A 439 -5.62 -1.43 -9.38
N TYR A 440 -5.27 -0.44 -10.21
CA TYR A 440 -5.68 0.95 -10.00
C TYR A 440 -7.18 1.15 -10.18
N LEU A 441 -7.74 0.53 -11.22
CA LEU A 441 -9.19 0.58 -11.47
C LEU A 441 -9.99 -0.11 -10.36
N ASP A 442 -9.44 -1.19 -9.74
CA ASP A 442 -10.04 -1.83 -8.56
C ASP A 442 -10.17 -0.88 -7.38
N LYS A 443 -9.14 -0.09 -7.12
CA LYS A 443 -9.12 0.90 -6.04
C LYS A 443 -10.18 1.99 -6.25
N LEU A 444 -10.29 2.49 -7.49
CA LEU A 444 -11.29 3.49 -7.86
C LEU A 444 -12.73 2.98 -7.74
N ASP A 445 -12.98 1.74 -8.17
CA ASP A 445 -14.33 1.14 -8.08
C ASP A 445 -14.72 0.82 -6.63
N HIS A 446 -13.73 0.49 -5.79
CA HIS A 446 -13.91 0.32 -4.36
C HIS A 446 -14.28 1.64 -3.67
N LEU A 447 -13.59 2.73 -4.03
CA LEU A 447 -13.91 4.09 -3.58
C LEU A 447 -15.34 4.48 -3.93
N ARG A 448 -15.75 4.21 -5.17
CA ARG A 448 -17.11 4.49 -5.66
C ARG A 448 -18.18 3.74 -4.87
N ARG A 449 -17.97 2.43 -4.61
CA ARG A 449 -18.93 1.61 -3.85
C ARG A 449 -19.10 2.10 -2.42
N ASN A 450 -18.04 2.54 -1.80
CA ASN A 450 -18.08 3.07 -0.43
C ASN A 450 -18.77 4.44 -0.37
N LEU A 451 -18.50 5.30 -1.33
CA LEU A 451 -19.19 6.58 -1.46
C LEU A 451 -20.71 6.39 -1.69
N ARG A 452 -21.10 5.39 -2.49
CA ARG A 452 -22.52 5.08 -2.72
C ARG A 452 -23.25 4.64 -1.45
N LYS A 453 -22.62 3.83 -0.60
CA LYS A 453 -23.16 3.44 0.71
C LYS A 453 -23.38 4.64 1.64
N LEU A 454 -22.53 5.66 1.54
CA LEU A 454 -22.67 6.92 2.27
C LEU A 454 -23.94 7.71 1.86
N VAL A 455 -24.31 7.66 0.59
CA VAL A 455 -25.51 8.35 0.05
C VAL A 455 -26.78 7.63 0.43
N GLU A 456 -26.77 6.30 0.42
CA GLU A 456 -27.95 5.48 0.72
C GLU A 456 -28.40 5.62 2.19
N HIS A 457 -27.51 6.06 3.10
CA HIS A 457 -27.80 6.18 4.53
C HIS A 457 -27.88 7.61 5.07
N GLY A 458 -27.61 8.64 4.30
CA GLY A 458 -27.45 10.00 4.82
C GLY A 458 -28.05 11.15 4.02
N GLY A 459 -28.89 10.90 3.05
CA GLY A 459 -29.73 11.87 2.35
C GLY A 459 -29.18 13.29 2.18
N GLN A 460 -28.55 13.61 1.05
CA GLN A 460 -28.58 14.96 0.48
C GLN A 460 -28.44 14.91 -1.04
N LYS A 461 -29.24 15.72 -1.73
CA LYS A 461 -29.36 15.81 -3.20
C LYS A 461 -28.02 16.12 -3.90
N GLU A 462 -27.12 16.81 -3.23
CA GLU A 462 -25.81 17.18 -3.78
C GLU A 462 -24.81 16.01 -3.86
N LEU A 463 -24.85 15.09 -2.92
CA LEU A 463 -24.08 13.86 -2.98
C LEU A 463 -24.58 12.93 -4.08
N GLN A 464 -25.89 12.86 -4.31
CA GLN A 464 -26.47 12.05 -5.39
C GLN A 464 -26.04 12.51 -6.79
N ALA A 465 -25.94 13.83 -7.00
CA ALA A 465 -25.48 14.40 -8.27
C ALA A 465 -23.98 14.05 -8.53
N PHE A 466 -23.15 14.12 -7.51
CA PHE A 466 -21.75 13.71 -7.58
C PHE A 466 -21.59 12.23 -7.92
N PHE A 467 -22.47 11.36 -7.40
CA PHE A 467 -22.41 9.93 -7.64
C PHE A 467 -22.86 9.50 -9.03
N ILE A 468 -23.88 10.16 -9.56
CA ILE A 468 -24.36 9.87 -10.92
C ILE A 468 -23.28 10.26 -11.94
N SER A 469 -22.62 11.40 -11.72
CA SER A 469 -21.52 11.84 -12.59
C SER A 469 -20.31 10.92 -12.49
N SER A 470 -19.85 10.58 -11.28
CA SER A 470 -18.69 9.69 -11.08
C SER A 470 -18.95 8.26 -11.55
N SER A 471 -20.21 7.79 -11.50
CA SER A 471 -20.58 6.48 -12.05
C SER A 471 -20.48 6.41 -13.56
N LYS A 472 -20.86 7.47 -14.23
CA LYS A 472 -20.80 7.58 -15.69
C LYS A 472 -19.35 7.73 -16.16
N GLU A 473 -18.57 8.51 -15.42
CA GLU A 473 -17.15 8.73 -15.67
C GLU A 473 -16.33 7.44 -15.52
N LEU A 474 -16.52 6.68 -14.45
CA LEU A 474 -15.85 5.40 -14.25
C LEU A 474 -16.22 4.34 -15.29
N ASN A 475 -17.47 4.30 -15.74
CA ASN A 475 -17.86 3.37 -16.81
C ASN A 475 -17.25 3.77 -18.16
N ASN A 476 -17.10 5.06 -18.40
CA ASN A 476 -16.41 5.56 -19.59
C ASN A 476 -14.91 5.25 -19.53
N GLU A 477 -14.25 5.49 -18.38
CA GLU A 477 -12.84 5.15 -18.17
C GLU A 477 -12.57 3.64 -18.31
N LEU A 478 -13.49 2.81 -17.81
CA LEU A 478 -13.40 1.36 -17.98
C LEU A 478 -13.54 0.94 -19.45
N SER A 479 -14.46 1.57 -20.19
CA SER A 479 -14.62 1.31 -21.63
C SER A 479 -13.35 1.71 -22.38
N GLU A 480 -12.86 2.93 -22.14
CA GLU A 480 -11.63 3.45 -22.74
C GLU A 480 -10.41 2.58 -22.41
N PHE A 481 -10.31 2.09 -21.18
CA PHE A 481 -9.26 1.15 -20.78
C PHE A 481 -9.31 -0.15 -21.60
N TYR A 482 -10.51 -0.73 -21.79
CA TYR A 482 -10.63 -1.96 -22.57
C TYR A 482 -10.41 -1.72 -24.05
N ASP A 483 -10.83 -0.59 -24.59
CA ASP A 483 -10.60 -0.23 -25.97
C ASP A 483 -9.09 -0.02 -26.23
N ASN A 484 -8.41 0.70 -25.35
CA ASN A 484 -6.95 0.85 -25.39
C ASN A 484 -6.19 -0.48 -25.24
N PHE A 485 -6.70 -1.39 -24.41
CA PHE A 485 -6.15 -2.75 -24.31
C PHE A 485 -6.31 -3.50 -25.62
N ASP A 486 -7.51 -3.48 -26.21
CA ASP A 486 -7.81 -4.17 -27.45
C ASP A 486 -6.93 -3.66 -28.59
N ASP A 487 -6.81 -2.32 -28.72
CA ASP A 487 -5.97 -1.67 -29.71
C ASP A 487 -4.50 -2.09 -29.55
N THR A 488 -3.95 -1.91 -28.37
CA THR A 488 -2.54 -2.25 -28.09
C THR A 488 -2.26 -3.74 -28.30
N PHE A 489 -3.21 -4.58 -27.90
CA PHE A 489 -3.06 -6.02 -28.06
C PHE A 489 -3.11 -6.44 -29.54
N LEU A 490 -4.05 -5.88 -30.30
CA LEU A 490 -4.18 -6.22 -31.72
C LEU A 490 -3.09 -5.57 -32.59
N GLU A 491 -2.51 -4.45 -32.18
CA GLU A 491 -1.28 -3.95 -32.78
C GLU A 491 -0.12 -4.95 -32.66
N LEU A 492 -0.04 -5.62 -31.50
CA LEU A 492 0.97 -6.65 -31.28
C LEU A 492 0.64 -7.98 -31.97
N PHE A 493 -0.62 -8.32 -32.06
CA PHE A 493 -1.12 -9.56 -32.60
C PHE A 493 -2.24 -9.33 -33.61
N PRO A 494 -1.96 -8.75 -34.80
CA PRO A 494 -2.98 -8.35 -35.77
C PRO A 494 -3.90 -9.49 -36.22
N ASN A 495 -3.38 -10.70 -36.25
CA ASN A 495 -4.12 -11.88 -36.69
C ASN A 495 -4.74 -12.69 -35.56
N PHE A 496 -4.65 -12.22 -34.31
CA PHE A 496 -5.05 -12.98 -33.13
C PHE A 496 -6.46 -13.57 -33.25
N VAL A 497 -7.45 -12.77 -33.66
CA VAL A 497 -8.83 -13.22 -33.74
C VAL A 497 -9.01 -14.33 -34.76
N ASN A 498 -8.35 -14.23 -35.91
CA ASN A 498 -8.41 -15.24 -36.96
C ASN A 498 -7.69 -16.54 -36.53
N GLU A 499 -6.49 -16.42 -35.97
CA GLU A 499 -5.72 -17.56 -35.48
C GLU A 499 -6.41 -18.23 -34.27
N PHE A 500 -7.04 -17.44 -33.40
CA PHE A 500 -7.80 -17.96 -32.27
C PHE A 500 -9.04 -18.74 -32.75
N ASN A 501 -9.80 -18.19 -33.73
CA ASN A 501 -10.96 -18.86 -34.29
C ASN A 501 -10.62 -20.12 -35.06
N ALA A 502 -9.39 -20.21 -35.63
CA ALA A 502 -8.90 -21.44 -36.26
C ALA A 502 -8.69 -22.59 -35.24
N LEU A 503 -8.60 -22.29 -33.91
CA LEU A 503 -8.51 -23.28 -32.84
C LEU A 503 -9.87 -23.78 -32.37
N LEU A 504 -10.97 -23.16 -32.83
CA LEU A 504 -12.35 -23.49 -32.45
C LEU A 504 -13.05 -24.27 -33.57
N GLN A 505 -14.14 -24.97 -33.22
CA GLN A 505 -14.99 -25.64 -34.19
C GLN A 505 -15.61 -24.63 -35.15
N PRO A 506 -15.79 -24.95 -36.45
CA PRO A 506 -16.26 -23.97 -37.44
C PRO A 506 -17.59 -23.29 -37.13
N ASP A 507 -18.51 -24.02 -36.47
CA ASP A 507 -19.85 -23.53 -36.11
C ASP A 507 -19.85 -22.78 -34.76
N GLU A 508 -18.73 -22.75 -34.05
CA GLU A 508 -18.60 -22.19 -32.71
C GLU A 508 -17.59 -21.03 -32.62
N GLN A 509 -17.26 -20.44 -33.76
CA GLN A 509 -16.34 -19.30 -33.85
C GLN A 509 -16.88 -18.08 -33.07
N ILE A 510 -15.97 -17.31 -32.51
CA ILE A 510 -16.28 -16.14 -31.70
C ILE A 510 -16.02 -14.88 -32.50
N VAL A 511 -17.12 -14.19 -32.87
CA VAL A 511 -17.06 -12.93 -33.61
C VAL A 511 -17.25 -11.76 -32.65
N PRO A 512 -16.38 -10.74 -32.68
CA PRO A 512 -16.58 -9.53 -31.89
C PRO A 512 -17.91 -8.85 -32.25
N LYS A 513 -18.57 -8.22 -31.25
CA LYS A 513 -19.77 -7.43 -31.48
C LYS A 513 -19.43 -6.15 -32.25
N ALA A 514 -20.38 -5.65 -33.07
CA ALA A 514 -20.20 -4.39 -33.77
C ALA A 514 -19.84 -3.24 -32.83
N GLY A 515 -18.73 -2.57 -33.08
CA GLY A 515 -18.20 -1.47 -32.27
C GLY A 515 -17.13 -1.86 -31.23
N HIS A 516 -16.80 -3.13 -31.06
CA HIS A 516 -15.70 -3.59 -30.21
C HIS A 516 -14.73 -4.49 -30.99
N GLN A 517 -13.44 -4.31 -30.75
CA GLN A 517 -12.41 -5.12 -31.44
C GLN A 517 -12.29 -6.51 -30.83
N LEU A 518 -12.45 -6.63 -29.50
CA LEU A 518 -12.51 -7.90 -28.77
C LEU A 518 -13.76 -7.93 -27.88
N ASN A 519 -14.38 -9.09 -27.76
CA ASN A 519 -15.41 -9.33 -26.75
C ASN A 519 -14.77 -9.89 -25.46
N THR A 520 -15.57 -10.08 -24.41
CA THR A 520 -15.10 -10.59 -23.11
C THR A 520 -14.38 -11.94 -23.25
N GLU A 521 -14.87 -12.82 -24.09
CA GLU A 521 -14.25 -14.14 -24.33
C GLU A 521 -12.87 -13.97 -24.97
N LEU A 522 -12.77 -13.19 -26.02
CA LEU A 522 -11.51 -12.91 -26.70
C LEU A 522 -10.52 -12.16 -25.81
N ARG A 523 -10.96 -11.22 -24.98
CA ARG A 523 -10.09 -10.52 -24.01
C ARG A 523 -9.50 -11.49 -22.97
N ILE A 524 -10.28 -12.46 -22.50
CA ILE A 524 -9.78 -13.50 -21.59
C ILE A 524 -8.60 -14.24 -22.22
N PHE A 525 -8.77 -14.66 -23.48
CA PHE A 525 -7.73 -15.41 -24.18
C PHE A 525 -6.60 -14.51 -24.69
N ALA A 526 -6.84 -13.25 -24.94
CA ALA A 526 -5.80 -12.25 -25.18
C ALA A 526 -4.88 -12.08 -23.96
N LEU A 527 -5.46 -12.04 -22.75
CA LEU A 527 -4.71 -12.01 -21.48
C LEU A 527 -3.90 -13.30 -21.29
N ILE A 528 -4.47 -14.45 -21.62
CA ILE A 528 -3.75 -15.74 -21.60
C ILE A 528 -2.59 -15.71 -22.61
N ARG A 529 -2.80 -15.14 -23.82
CA ARG A 529 -1.73 -14.95 -24.80
C ARG A 529 -0.60 -14.06 -24.27
N LEU A 530 -0.91 -13.04 -23.50
CA LEU A 530 0.07 -12.19 -22.81
C LEU A 530 0.72 -12.86 -21.59
N GLY A 531 0.36 -14.09 -21.26
CA GLY A 531 0.90 -14.84 -20.14
C GLY A 531 0.14 -14.66 -18.81
N ILE A 532 -0.97 -13.95 -18.80
CA ILE A 532 -1.83 -13.79 -17.63
C ILE A 532 -2.83 -14.96 -17.62
N THR A 533 -2.41 -16.10 -17.08
CA THR A 533 -3.22 -17.34 -17.06
C THR A 533 -4.05 -17.49 -15.78
N ASP A 534 -3.73 -16.74 -14.75
CA ASP A 534 -4.41 -16.76 -13.45
C ASP A 534 -5.83 -16.18 -13.57
N SER A 535 -6.84 -17.00 -13.26
CA SER A 535 -8.25 -16.61 -13.31
C SER A 535 -8.61 -15.47 -12.36
N VAL A 536 -7.91 -15.34 -11.23
CA VAL A 536 -8.14 -14.24 -10.28
C VAL A 536 -7.69 -12.92 -10.90
N LYS A 537 -6.50 -12.90 -11.51
CA LYS A 537 -5.97 -11.72 -12.21
C LYS A 537 -6.83 -11.35 -13.41
N ILE A 538 -7.28 -12.32 -14.19
CA ILE A 538 -8.19 -12.10 -15.31
C ILE A 538 -9.53 -11.53 -14.83
N ALA A 539 -10.08 -12.05 -13.73
CA ALA A 539 -11.31 -11.56 -13.12
C ALA A 539 -11.17 -10.11 -12.64
N GLN A 540 -10.06 -9.79 -12.00
CA GLN A 540 -9.72 -8.43 -11.57
C GLN A 540 -9.57 -7.47 -12.76
N PHE A 541 -8.86 -7.88 -13.78
CA PHE A 541 -8.66 -7.08 -15.00
C PHE A 541 -9.97 -6.78 -15.71
N LEU A 542 -10.81 -7.80 -15.91
CA LEU A 542 -12.06 -7.69 -16.65
C LEU A 542 -13.27 -7.29 -15.80
N ARG A 543 -13.08 -7.10 -14.49
CA ARG A 543 -14.15 -6.70 -13.54
C ARG A 543 -15.34 -7.67 -13.48
N TYR A 544 -15.05 -8.94 -13.68
CA TYR A 544 -16.03 -10.01 -13.52
C TYR A 544 -15.79 -10.80 -12.23
N SER A 545 -16.81 -11.52 -11.78
CA SER A 545 -16.63 -12.48 -10.69
C SER A 545 -15.72 -13.61 -11.17
N LEU A 546 -14.97 -14.19 -10.23
CA LEU A 546 -14.11 -15.33 -10.51
C LEU A 546 -14.89 -16.48 -11.16
N THR A 547 -16.10 -16.73 -10.67
CA THR A 547 -17.02 -17.73 -11.21
C THR A 547 -17.38 -17.43 -12.67
N THR A 548 -17.58 -16.17 -13.02
CA THR A 548 -17.89 -15.73 -14.38
C THR A 548 -16.72 -16.04 -15.33
N ILE A 549 -15.50 -15.77 -14.92
CA ILE A 549 -14.30 -16.07 -15.73
C ILE A 549 -14.14 -17.58 -15.92
N TYR A 550 -14.33 -18.38 -14.88
CA TYR A 550 -14.30 -19.84 -15.01
C TYR A 550 -15.35 -20.35 -16.00
N ASN A 551 -16.57 -19.79 -15.95
CA ASN A 551 -17.64 -20.16 -16.88
C ASN A 551 -17.26 -19.80 -18.32
N TYR A 552 -16.72 -18.62 -18.58
CA TYR A 552 -16.26 -18.24 -19.91
C TYR A 552 -15.12 -19.15 -20.40
N ARG A 553 -14.11 -19.37 -19.59
CA ARG A 553 -12.98 -20.25 -19.97
C ARG A 553 -13.45 -21.67 -20.28
N THR A 554 -14.30 -22.22 -19.44
CA THR A 554 -14.86 -23.57 -19.64
C THR A 554 -15.71 -23.63 -20.90
N ARG A 555 -16.57 -22.61 -21.11
CA ARG A 555 -17.41 -22.54 -22.31
C ARG A 555 -16.58 -22.49 -23.59
N VAL A 556 -15.54 -21.68 -23.62
CA VAL A 556 -14.68 -21.55 -24.79
C VAL A 556 -13.82 -22.81 -24.98
N ARG A 557 -13.30 -23.40 -23.91
CA ARG A 557 -12.57 -24.69 -24.01
C ARG A 557 -13.43 -25.80 -24.58
N ASN A 558 -14.74 -25.82 -24.29
CA ASN A 558 -15.66 -26.79 -24.88
C ASN A 558 -15.91 -26.60 -26.38
N LYS A 559 -15.59 -25.41 -26.92
CA LYS A 559 -15.66 -25.07 -28.35
C LYS A 559 -14.40 -25.38 -29.13
N ALA A 560 -13.34 -25.88 -28.49
CA ALA A 560 -12.08 -26.21 -29.14
C ALA A 560 -12.25 -27.27 -30.22
N ALA A 561 -11.59 -27.09 -31.37
CA ALA A 561 -11.55 -28.06 -32.45
C ALA A 561 -10.67 -29.29 -32.12
N GLY A 562 -9.70 -29.13 -31.21
CA GLY A 562 -8.81 -30.17 -30.69
C GLY A 562 -9.07 -30.54 -29.24
N ASN A 563 -8.00 -31.00 -28.53
CA ASN A 563 -8.09 -31.29 -27.11
C ASN A 563 -8.36 -30.01 -26.32
N ARG A 564 -9.47 -29.97 -25.60
CA ARG A 564 -9.93 -28.79 -24.81
C ARG A 564 -8.92 -28.34 -23.74
N ASP A 565 -8.11 -29.27 -23.20
CA ASP A 565 -7.16 -28.96 -22.13
C ASP A 565 -5.86 -28.33 -22.66
N ASP A 566 -5.61 -28.44 -23.95
CA ASP A 566 -4.46 -27.82 -24.61
C ASP A 566 -4.79 -26.48 -25.28
N LEU A 567 -6.07 -26.09 -25.38
CA LEU A 567 -6.47 -24.84 -26.05
C LEU A 567 -5.69 -23.62 -25.54
N GLU A 568 -5.55 -23.46 -24.23
CA GLU A 568 -4.86 -22.32 -23.65
C GLU A 568 -3.36 -22.30 -23.94
N LYS A 569 -2.74 -23.48 -24.06
CA LYS A 569 -1.35 -23.60 -24.50
C LYS A 569 -1.19 -23.21 -25.97
N MET A 570 -2.14 -23.62 -26.82
CA MET A 570 -2.15 -23.24 -28.23
C MET A 570 -2.36 -21.75 -28.39
N VAL A 571 -3.27 -21.15 -27.63
CA VAL A 571 -3.48 -19.70 -27.62
C VAL A 571 -2.22 -18.95 -27.21
N ALA A 572 -1.48 -19.44 -26.21
CA ALA A 572 -0.22 -18.84 -25.79
C ALA A 572 0.86 -18.86 -26.89
N MET A 573 0.69 -19.65 -27.92
CA MET A 573 1.60 -19.76 -29.07
C MET A 573 1.18 -18.91 -30.29
N ILE A 574 -0.04 -18.35 -30.30
CA ILE A 574 -0.52 -17.50 -31.41
C ILE A 574 0.48 -16.37 -31.69
N GLY A 575 0.84 -16.16 -32.95
CA GLY A 575 1.77 -15.10 -33.38
C GLY A 575 3.24 -15.34 -32.96
N ARG A 576 3.61 -16.53 -32.45
CA ARG A 576 4.99 -16.96 -32.39
C ARG A 576 5.33 -17.58 -33.74
N ASN A 577 6.11 -16.88 -34.55
CA ASN A 577 6.61 -17.43 -35.79
C ASN A 577 7.55 -18.58 -35.49
N ASP A 578 7.07 -19.80 -35.51
CA ASP A 578 7.89 -21.00 -35.70
C ASP A 578 8.34 -21.05 -37.17
N ASN A 579 9.35 -20.26 -37.50
CA ASN A 579 10.12 -20.46 -38.75
C ASN A 579 11.05 -21.68 -38.62
N ASN A 580 10.51 -22.81 -38.19
CA ASN A 580 11.27 -24.07 -38.12
C ASN A 580 10.45 -25.29 -38.59
N THR A 581 9.69 -25.15 -39.67
CA THR A 581 9.22 -26.36 -40.38
C THR A 581 8.97 -26.02 -41.85
N SER A 582 10.06 -25.99 -42.66
CA SER A 582 9.98 -26.36 -44.08
C SER A 582 11.38 -26.41 -44.69
N THR A 583 12.12 -27.46 -44.43
CA THR A 583 13.10 -28.00 -45.37
C THR A 583 13.36 -29.47 -45.04
N SER A 584 12.41 -30.31 -45.44
CA SER A 584 12.72 -31.70 -45.76
C SER A 584 11.69 -32.18 -46.77
N THR A 585 11.94 -31.95 -48.04
CA THR A 585 11.63 -32.86 -49.17
C THR A 585 12.06 -32.18 -50.50
N THR A 586 13.06 -32.73 -51.07
CA THR A 586 13.65 -32.90 -52.41
C THR A 586 15.06 -32.38 -52.55
#